data_0799f28dd167d632efebec602bc7cbe7
#
_entry.id   0799f28dd167d632efebec602bc7cbe7
#
_cell.length_a   1.000
_cell.length_b   1.000
_cell.length_c   1.000
_cell.angle_alpha   90.00
_cell.angle_beta   90.00
_cell.angle_gamma   90.00
#
_symmetry.space_group_name_H-M   'P 1'
#
loop_
_entity.id
_entity.type
_entity.pdbx_description
1 polymer ?
#
loop_
_entity_poly.entity_id
_entity_poly.type
_entity_poly.pdbx_seq_one_letter_code
_entity_poly.pdbx_strand_id
1 'polypeptide(L)'
;MEVNPELFFKFHQGKFIAWNYRAHEQFELTLPYLQRLYEIALRGASAQGPEPSTASPVPAQIDRELRAAELVAPVFPEVEWGWDSLSHIFHVGTSLRLPVGADLPREDCSASYIEQCEALGDQVPDVIPPLTGDVIRLPAADVGRLRRISLWDALIARRTAREFTGQPIPLETVADILHATFGAVHGADRDDIEGYGIQSYGYRRTSPSGGGLQVTEPYLVNLAIAGLPTGIYHYHAIDHALARIASEFAPADLGPLLAGQNFANQLGFAIFLVVRFDKMWWKYPHSRSYRIALMDIGHLSQTFHLACTAYQLSSWLTGAFYDEEIARRLALDPHRHGVMLAIGAGTGQGRAINQAIIDALGAR
;
A
#
# COMPACT_ATOMS: atom_id res chain seq x y z
N MET A 1 -25.44 -15.39 26.48
CA MET A 1 -24.28 -15.66 25.60
C MET A 1 -24.43 -14.80 24.37
N GLU A 2 -23.35 -14.22 23.97
CA GLU A 2 -23.20 -13.39 22.77
C GLU A 2 -22.26 -14.05 21.78
N VAL A 3 -22.46 -13.81 20.50
CA VAL A 3 -21.54 -14.22 19.45
C VAL A 3 -20.39 -13.22 19.40
N ASN A 4 -19.16 -13.69 19.23
CA ASN A 4 -17.98 -12.85 19.13
C ASN A 4 -18.14 -11.87 17.95
N PRO A 5 -18.11 -10.55 18.19
CA PRO A 5 -18.25 -9.55 17.13
C PRO A 5 -17.04 -9.48 16.17
N GLU A 6 -15.95 -10.14 16.53
CA GLU A 6 -14.72 -10.19 15.71
C GLU A 6 -14.65 -11.45 14.83
N LEU A 7 -15.82 -11.98 14.46
CA LEU A 7 -15.94 -13.06 13.49
C LEU A 7 -16.38 -12.53 12.15
N PHE A 8 -15.83 -13.11 11.09
CA PHE A 8 -16.49 -13.12 9.81
C PHE A 8 -16.52 -14.55 9.22
N PHE A 9 -17.44 -14.76 8.30
CA PHE A 9 -17.70 -16.08 7.73
C PHE A 9 -17.37 -16.08 6.25
N LYS A 10 -16.79 -17.18 5.77
CA LYS A 10 -16.49 -17.39 4.36
C LYS A 10 -16.72 -18.83 3.94
N PHE A 11 -17.01 -19.03 2.65
CA PHE A 11 -16.89 -20.35 2.04
C PHE A 11 -15.48 -20.53 1.48
N HIS A 12 -14.86 -21.65 1.79
CA HIS A 12 -13.53 -22.00 1.28
C HIS A 12 -13.46 -23.50 1.01
N GLN A 13 -13.19 -23.90 -0.24
CA GLN A 13 -13.07 -25.30 -0.67
C GLN A 13 -14.28 -26.16 -0.25
N GLY A 14 -15.50 -25.63 -0.39
CA GLY A 14 -16.73 -26.32 -0.03
C GLY A 14 -17.05 -26.36 1.46
N LYS A 15 -16.26 -25.72 2.30
CA LYS A 15 -16.42 -25.64 3.75
C LYS A 15 -16.93 -24.27 4.16
N PHE A 16 -17.72 -24.22 5.23
CA PHE A 16 -18.14 -22.98 5.86
C PHE A 16 -17.19 -22.68 7.03
N ILE A 17 -16.47 -21.56 6.94
CA ILE A 17 -15.42 -21.19 7.87
C ILE A 17 -15.83 -19.95 8.66
N ALA A 18 -15.80 -20.05 9.99
CA ALA A 18 -15.75 -18.89 10.87
C ALA A 18 -14.28 -18.48 11.09
N TRP A 19 -13.98 -17.23 10.86
CA TRP A 19 -12.67 -16.69 11.12
C TRP A 19 -12.73 -15.65 12.25
N ASN A 20 -12.11 -15.99 13.37
CA ASN A 20 -11.80 -15.03 14.42
C ASN A 20 -10.55 -14.25 13.99
N TYR A 21 -10.78 -13.07 13.40
CA TYR A 21 -9.67 -12.28 12.85
C TYR A 21 -8.82 -11.61 13.95
N ARG A 22 -9.33 -11.54 15.18
CA ARG A 22 -8.57 -11.10 16.34
C ARG A 22 -7.56 -12.16 16.80
N ALA A 23 -7.97 -13.40 16.92
CA ALA A 23 -7.13 -14.52 17.34
C ALA A 23 -6.31 -15.12 16.20
N HIS A 24 -6.58 -14.76 14.93
CA HIS A 24 -6.03 -15.38 13.72
C HIS A 24 -6.37 -16.89 13.59
N GLU A 25 -7.50 -17.31 14.14
CA GLU A 25 -7.94 -18.68 14.12
C GLU A 25 -9.10 -18.89 13.16
N GLN A 26 -9.12 -20.05 12.52
CA GLN A 26 -10.17 -20.44 11.59
C GLN A 26 -10.79 -21.77 12.02
N PHE A 27 -12.11 -21.82 12.02
CA PHE A 27 -12.89 -22.96 12.45
C PHE A 27 -13.83 -23.39 11.34
N GLU A 28 -13.79 -24.67 10.95
CA GLU A 28 -14.81 -25.26 10.09
C GLU A 28 -16.10 -25.46 10.88
N LEU A 29 -17.18 -24.86 10.43
CA LEU A 29 -18.50 -24.99 11.05
C LEU A 29 -19.37 -25.95 10.26
N THR A 30 -19.82 -27.01 10.93
CA THR A 30 -20.89 -27.85 10.43
C THR A 30 -22.27 -27.23 10.74
N LEU A 31 -23.30 -27.69 10.08
CA LEU A 31 -24.65 -27.14 10.21
C LEU A 31 -25.15 -26.99 11.67
N PRO A 32 -24.93 -27.95 12.59
CA PRO A 32 -25.36 -27.81 13.98
C PRO A 32 -24.68 -26.63 14.72
N TYR A 33 -23.39 -26.37 14.46
CA TYR A 33 -22.67 -25.24 15.06
C TYR A 33 -23.16 -23.91 14.49
N LEU A 34 -23.38 -23.85 13.17
CA LEU A 34 -23.92 -22.65 12.53
C LEU A 34 -25.33 -22.32 13.03
N GLN A 35 -26.22 -23.32 13.14
CA GLN A 35 -27.55 -23.15 13.71
C GLN A 35 -27.47 -22.60 15.12
N ARG A 36 -26.56 -23.17 15.93
CA ARG A 36 -26.39 -22.71 17.31
C ARG A 36 -25.86 -21.27 17.44
N LEU A 37 -24.89 -20.89 16.64
CA LEU A 37 -24.41 -19.51 16.58
C LEU A 37 -25.53 -18.55 16.18
N TYR A 38 -26.33 -18.92 15.18
CA TYR A 38 -27.47 -18.12 14.74
C TYR A 38 -28.53 -17.97 15.85
N GLU A 39 -28.89 -19.04 16.58
CA GLU A 39 -29.79 -18.96 17.74
C GLU A 39 -29.27 -18.01 18.84
N ILE A 40 -27.96 -18.05 19.11
CA ILE A 40 -27.33 -17.18 20.11
C ILE A 40 -27.40 -15.72 19.65
N ALA A 41 -27.08 -15.45 18.38
CA ALA A 41 -27.14 -14.12 17.81
C ALA A 41 -28.53 -13.51 17.86
N LEU A 42 -29.57 -14.28 17.52
CA LEU A 42 -30.96 -13.82 17.59
C LEU A 42 -31.42 -13.49 19.02
N ARG A 43 -30.97 -14.23 20.03
CA ARG A 43 -31.30 -13.97 21.44
C ARG A 43 -30.60 -12.74 21.98
N GLY A 44 -29.39 -12.44 21.52
CA GLY A 44 -28.68 -11.20 21.87
C GLY A 44 -29.31 -9.95 21.28
N ALA A 45 -29.94 -10.06 20.11
CA ALA A 45 -30.55 -8.93 19.41
C ALA A 45 -31.97 -8.57 19.90
N SER A 46 -32.64 -9.42 20.66
CA SER A 46 -34.02 -9.17 21.13
C SER A 46 -34.21 -9.51 22.62
N ALA A 47 -34.47 -8.48 23.41
CA ALA A 47 -34.96 -8.65 24.78
C ALA A 47 -36.35 -9.36 24.83
N GLN A 48 -36.97 -9.64 23.68
CA GLN A 48 -38.28 -10.30 23.49
C GLN A 48 -38.25 -11.29 22.31
N GLY A 49 -37.21 -12.13 22.25
CA GLY A 49 -37.17 -13.21 21.24
C GLY A 49 -38.26 -14.26 21.46
N PRO A 50 -38.72 -14.95 20.41
CA PRO A 50 -39.68 -16.02 20.57
C PRO A 50 -39.11 -17.10 21.50
N GLU A 51 -39.98 -17.64 22.37
CA GLU A 51 -39.60 -18.77 23.23
C GLU A 51 -39.02 -19.91 22.39
N PRO A 52 -38.02 -20.62 22.88
CA PRO A 52 -37.36 -21.69 22.14
C PRO A 52 -38.43 -22.75 21.80
N SER A 53 -38.53 -23.04 20.50
CA SER A 53 -39.23 -24.25 20.07
C SER A 53 -38.64 -25.44 20.84
N THR A 54 -39.45 -26.19 21.51
CA THR A 54 -39.10 -27.29 22.42
C THR A 54 -38.57 -28.56 21.69
N ALA A 55 -37.86 -28.39 20.58
CA ALA A 55 -37.39 -29.50 19.78
C ALA A 55 -35.85 -29.45 19.60
N SER A 56 -35.21 -30.33 20.27
CA SER A 56 -33.82 -30.80 20.32
C SER A 56 -32.99 -30.20 21.45
N PRO A 57 -32.50 -31.05 22.37
CA PRO A 57 -31.42 -30.65 23.26
C PRO A 57 -30.18 -30.40 22.39
N VAL A 58 -29.88 -29.13 22.16
CA VAL A 58 -28.58 -28.78 21.61
C VAL A 58 -27.53 -29.42 22.52
N PRO A 59 -26.65 -30.30 22.04
CA PRO A 59 -25.72 -30.96 22.91
C PRO A 59 -24.92 -29.92 23.69
N ALA A 60 -24.92 -30.03 25.02
CA ALA A 60 -24.08 -29.17 25.90
C ALA A 60 -22.60 -29.16 25.47
N GLN A 61 -22.25 -30.08 24.62
CA GLN A 61 -20.96 -30.18 23.93
C GLN A 61 -20.75 -29.05 22.92
N ILE A 62 -21.71 -28.71 22.04
CA ILE A 62 -21.58 -27.63 21.07
C ILE A 62 -21.33 -26.30 21.79
N ASP A 63 -22.07 -25.99 22.86
CA ASP A 63 -21.88 -24.78 23.63
C ASP A 63 -20.50 -24.73 24.32
N ARG A 64 -19.98 -25.87 24.76
CA ARG A 64 -18.62 -25.93 25.35
C ARG A 64 -17.54 -25.71 24.29
N GLU A 65 -17.69 -26.32 23.12
CA GLU A 65 -16.74 -26.20 22.01
C GLU A 65 -16.73 -24.77 21.44
N LEU A 66 -17.90 -24.15 21.26
CA LEU A 66 -18.02 -22.77 20.81
C LEU A 66 -17.37 -21.79 21.80
N ARG A 67 -17.48 -22.04 23.11
CA ARG A 67 -16.80 -21.24 24.14
C ARG A 67 -15.30 -21.47 24.14
N ALA A 68 -14.86 -22.73 24.04
CA ALA A 68 -13.44 -23.08 24.00
C ALA A 68 -12.74 -22.47 22.78
N ALA A 69 -13.46 -22.31 21.68
CA ALA A 69 -13.00 -21.66 20.45
C ALA A 69 -13.18 -20.12 20.47
N GLU A 70 -13.64 -19.54 21.58
CA GLU A 70 -13.93 -18.10 21.74
C GLU A 70 -14.89 -17.54 20.67
N LEU A 71 -15.72 -18.39 20.08
CA LEU A 71 -16.76 -17.96 19.12
C LEU A 71 -17.98 -17.39 19.83
N VAL A 72 -18.19 -17.73 21.12
CA VAL A 72 -19.23 -17.18 22.00
C VAL A 72 -18.68 -16.94 23.41
N ALA A 73 -19.20 -15.92 24.07
CA ALA A 73 -18.93 -15.62 25.48
C ALA A 73 -20.18 -15.10 26.19
N PRO A 74 -20.18 -14.97 27.54
CA PRO A 74 -21.27 -14.32 28.26
C PRO A 74 -21.51 -12.88 27.80
N VAL A 75 -20.45 -12.13 27.59
CA VAL A 75 -20.42 -10.74 27.14
C VAL A 75 -19.12 -10.49 26.36
N PHE A 76 -19.19 -9.71 25.31
CA PHE A 76 -18.05 -9.13 24.64
C PHE A 76 -17.99 -7.61 24.92
N PRO A 77 -16.80 -7.01 25.02
CA PRO A 77 -16.70 -5.57 25.17
C PRO A 77 -17.26 -4.88 23.92
N GLU A 78 -18.05 -3.85 24.15
CA GLU A 78 -18.50 -2.97 23.07
C GLU A 78 -17.31 -2.20 22.49
N VAL A 79 -17.17 -2.19 21.18
CA VAL A 79 -16.09 -1.51 20.45
C VAL A 79 -16.69 -0.36 19.66
N GLU A 80 -16.36 0.86 20.07
CA GLU A 80 -16.66 2.04 19.26
C GLU A 80 -15.61 2.17 18.14
N TRP A 81 -16.07 2.13 16.89
CA TRP A 81 -15.23 2.24 15.70
C TRP A 81 -15.87 3.20 14.72
N GLY A 82 -15.15 4.29 14.38
CA GLY A 82 -15.69 5.40 13.59
C GLY A 82 -15.77 5.14 12.08
N TRP A 83 -15.29 3.99 11.59
CA TRP A 83 -15.35 3.57 10.19
C TRP A 83 -16.12 2.26 10.05
N ASP A 84 -16.21 1.74 8.82
CA ASP A 84 -16.84 0.46 8.54
C ASP A 84 -16.07 -0.76 9.10
N SER A 85 -16.71 -1.92 9.06
CA SER A 85 -16.15 -3.16 9.58
C SER A 85 -14.89 -3.60 8.83
N LEU A 86 -14.72 -3.26 7.55
CA LEU A 86 -13.58 -3.68 6.75
C LEU A 86 -12.28 -3.06 7.27
N SER A 87 -12.31 -1.79 7.63
CA SER A 87 -11.17 -1.10 8.25
C SER A 87 -10.85 -1.65 9.64
N HIS A 88 -11.88 -2.04 10.43
CA HIS A 88 -11.69 -2.68 11.74
C HIS A 88 -11.03 -4.07 11.59
N ILE A 89 -11.53 -4.90 10.68
CA ILE A 89 -10.95 -6.21 10.36
C ILE A 89 -9.48 -6.05 9.97
N PHE A 90 -9.17 -5.09 9.11
CA PHE A 90 -7.78 -4.82 8.72
C PHE A 90 -6.93 -4.36 9.90
N HIS A 91 -7.42 -3.43 10.71
CA HIS A 91 -6.69 -2.91 11.87
C HIS A 91 -6.37 -4.01 12.89
N VAL A 92 -7.39 -4.76 13.31
CA VAL A 92 -7.26 -5.81 14.31
C VAL A 92 -6.55 -7.04 13.74
N GLY A 93 -6.98 -7.49 12.55
CA GLY A 93 -6.48 -8.71 11.91
C GLY A 93 -5.03 -8.63 11.40
N THR A 94 -4.45 -7.43 11.35
CA THR A 94 -3.02 -7.25 11.01
C THR A 94 -2.15 -6.89 12.22
N SER A 95 -2.72 -6.92 13.45
CA SER A 95 -1.98 -6.67 14.68
C SER A 95 -1.20 -7.92 15.10
N LEU A 96 0.02 -7.75 15.62
CA LEU A 96 0.73 -8.83 16.28
C LEU A 96 0.16 -8.98 17.69
N ARG A 97 -0.05 -10.22 18.11
CA ARG A 97 -0.56 -10.56 19.42
C ARG A 97 0.31 -11.61 20.07
N LEU A 98 0.40 -11.53 21.38
CA LEU A 98 0.93 -12.60 22.18
C LEU A 98 -0.19 -13.60 22.48
N PRO A 99 0.09 -14.90 22.46
CA PRO A 99 -0.83 -15.88 23.02
C PRO A 99 -1.21 -15.53 24.45
N VAL A 100 -2.42 -15.87 24.84
CA VAL A 100 -2.90 -15.62 26.22
C VAL A 100 -1.97 -16.28 27.23
N GLY A 101 -1.47 -15.52 28.18
CA GLY A 101 -0.55 -15.99 29.21
C GLY A 101 0.91 -16.12 28.79
N ALA A 102 1.26 -15.75 27.56
CA ALA A 102 2.66 -15.70 27.13
C ALA A 102 3.34 -14.40 27.54
N ASP A 103 4.58 -14.51 27.98
CA ASP A 103 5.43 -13.35 28.25
C ASP A 103 5.94 -12.72 26.94
N LEU A 104 6.28 -11.44 27.00
CA LEU A 104 6.99 -10.78 25.90
C LEU A 104 8.32 -11.49 25.64
N PRO A 105 8.66 -11.82 24.38
CA PRO A 105 9.93 -12.44 24.06
C PRO A 105 11.08 -11.48 24.48
N ARG A 106 12.04 -12.01 25.22
CA ARG A 106 13.23 -11.26 25.69
C ARG A 106 14.48 -11.62 24.90
N GLU A 107 14.40 -12.68 24.11
CA GLU A 107 15.49 -13.13 23.27
C GLU A 107 15.62 -12.27 22.03
N ASP A 108 16.85 -12.13 21.54
CA ASP A 108 17.11 -11.44 20.27
C ASP A 108 16.57 -12.25 19.11
N CYS A 109 15.85 -11.60 18.20
CA CYS A 109 15.20 -12.26 17.06
C CYS A 109 16.16 -12.52 15.88
N SER A 110 17.43 -12.15 15.97
CA SER A 110 18.38 -12.23 14.84
C SER A 110 18.55 -13.64 14.32
N ALA A 111 18.66 -14.64 15.19
CA ALA A 111 18.83 -16.04 14.78
C ALA A 111 17.59 -16.54 14.02
N SER A 112 16.39 -16.33 14.56
CA SER A 112 15.14 -16.73 13.92
C SER A 112 14.89 -15.98 12.59
N TYR A 113 15.35 -14.73 12.50
CA TYR A 113 15.28 -13.97 11.24
C TYR A 113 16.22 -14.55 10.17
N ILE A 114 17.44 -14.97 10.55
CA ILE A 114 18.37 -15.63 9.62
C ILE A 114 17.78 -16.96 9.14
N GLU A 115 17.28 -17.80 10.06
CA GLU A 115 16.62 -19.06 9.72
C GLU A 115 15.44 -18.85 8.76
N GLN A 116 14.64 -17.81 8.99
CA GLN A 116 13.55 -17.44 8.09
C GLN A 116 14.08 -17.04 6.70
N CYS A 117 15.16 -16.27 6.62
CA CYS A 117 15.75 -15.87 5.35
C CYS A 117 16.32 -17.08 4.60
N GLU A 118 16.98 -18.01 5.28
CA GLU A 118 17.49 -19.26 4.70
C GLU A 118 16.35 -20.15 4.17
N ALA A 119 15.23 -20.20 4.87
CA ALA A 119 14.05 -20.96 4.48
C ALA A 119 13.30 -20.42 3.25
N LEU A 120 13.59 -19.20 2.79
CA LEU A 120 12.92 -18.62 1.62
C LEU A 120 13.24 -19.34 0.30
N GLY A 121 14.34 -20.08 0.25
CA GLY A 121 14.73 -20.88 -0.92
C GLY A 121 15.09 -20.04 -2.15
N ASP A 122 15.20 -20.72 -3.28
CA ASP A 122 15.74 -20.15 -4.53
C ASP A 122 14.70 -19.42 -5.40
N GLN A 123 13.42 -19.40 -5.02
CA GLN A 123 12.36 -18.75 -5.80
C GLN A 123 12.23 -17.26 -5.45
N VAL A 124 13.31 -16.54 -5.67
CA VAL A 124 13.33 -15.08 -5.44
C VAL A 124 12.60 -14.36 -6.55
N PRO A 125 11.58 -13.54 -6.26
CA PRO A 125 10.97 -12.68 -7.28
C PRO A 125 12.00 -11.70 -7.87
N ASP A 126 11.83 -11.35 -9.14
CA ASP A 126 12.69 -10.34 -9.78
C ASP A 126 12.76 -9.07 -8.94
N VAL A 127 13.97 -8.60 -8.69
CA VAL A 127 14.22 -7.37 -7.92
C VAL A 127 13.48 -6.18 -8.55
N ILE A 128 13.59 -6.05 -9.87
CA ILE A 128 12.80 -5.14 -10.71
C ILE A 128 12.38 -5.95 -11.94
N PRO A 129 11.17 -5.75 -12.49
CA PRO A 129 10.79 -6.36 -13.75
C PRO A 129 11.79 -6.03 -14.85
N PRO A 130 12.11 -6.97 -15.75
CA PRO A 130 13.07 -6.72 -16.83
C PRO A 130 12.56 -5.59 -17.73
N LEU A 131 13.49 -4.78 -18.25
CA LEU A 131 13.18 -3.76 -19.25
C LEU A 131 12.69 -4.44 -20.52
N THR A 132 11.49 -4.07 -20.96
CA THR A 132 10.87 -4.60 -22.19
C THR A 132 10.31 -3.46 -23.03
N GLY A 133 10.21 -3.66 -24.34
CA GLY A 133 9.63 -2.68 -25.28
C GLY A 133 10.56 -1.49 -25.56
N ASP A 134 9.94 -0.31 -25.75
CA ASP A 134 10.66 0.93 -26.04
C ASP A 134 11.33 1.46 -24.78
N VAL A 135 12.63 1.34 -24.71
CA VAL A 135 13.45 1.78 -23.56
C VAL A 135 14.12 3.10 -23.84
N ILE A 136 13.92 4.08 -22.98
CA ILE A 136 14.56 5.38 -23.01
C ILE A 136 15.50 5.48 -21.83
N ARG A 137 16.82 5.54 -22.08
CA ARG A 137 17.81 5.80 -21.04
C ARG A 137 17.74 7.27 -20.66
N LEU A 138 17.63 7.52 -19.36
CA LEU A 138 17.59 8.87 -18.82
C LEU A 138 19.01 9.48 -18.79
N PRO A 139 19.12 10.83 -18.84
CA PRO A 139 20.37 11.51 -18.56
C PRO A 139 20.93 11.08 -17.21
N ALA A 140 22.26 11.03 -17.10
CA ALA A 140 22.91 10.77 -15.81
C ALA A 140 22.45 11.81 -14.78
N ALA A 141 22.02 11.33 -13.60
CA ALA A 141 21.45 12.20 -12.59
C ALA A 141 22.49 13.19 -12.03
N ASP A 142 22.19 14.49 -12.06
CA ASP A 142 22.91 15.54 -11.35
C ASP A 142 22.13 16.00 -10.12
N VAL A 143 22.46 15.44 -8.98
CA VAL A 143 21.85 15.83 -7.70
C VAL A 143 22.39 17.14 -7.11
N GLY A 144 23.10 17.95 -7.91
CA GLY A 144 23.73 19.20 -7.47
C GLY A 144 22.76 20.19 -6.84
N ARG A 145 21.50 20.23 -7.30
CA ARG A 145 20.47 21.09 -6.69
C ARG A 145 20.06 20.60 -5.29
N LEU A 146 19.96 19.30 -5.08
CA LEU A 146 19.67 18.73 -3.76
C LEU A 146 20.77 19.06 -2.74
N ARG A 147 22.02 19.21 -3.18
CA ARG A 147 23.15 19.60 -2.31
C ARG A 147 23.16 21.07 -1.91
N ARG A 148 22.42 21.92 -2.61
CA ARG A 148 22.41 23.39 -2.39
C ARG A 148 21.33 23.86 -1.44
N ILE A 149 20.27 23.08 -1.26
CA ILE A 149 19.20 23.39 -0.32
C ILE A 149 19.50 22.72 1.02
N SER A 150 19.31 23.43 2.13
CA SER A 150 19.38 22.79 3.42
C SER A 150 18.15 21.89 3.63
N LEU A 151 18.29 20.83 4.42
CA LEU A 151 17.15 19.98 4.76
C LEU A 151 16.02 20.79 5.42
N TRP A 152 16.38 21.75 6.29
CA TRP A 152 15.41 22.62 6.95
C TRP A 152 14.63 23.47 5.94
N ASP A 153 15.32 24.11 5.01
CA ASP A 153 14.67 24.93 3.98
C ASP A 153 13.76 24.12 3.09
N ALA A 154 14.17 22.89 2.71
CA ALA A 154 13.31 21.99 1.95
C ALA A 154 12.05 21.59 2.73
N LEU A 155 12.19 21.29 4.02
CA LEU A 155 11.07 20.90 4.89
C LEU A 155 10.04 22.03 5.05
N ILE A 156 10.49 23.26 5.31
CA ILE A 156 9.58 24.41 5.50
C ILE A 156 9.00 24.95 4.19
N ALA A 157 9.74 24.82 3.08
CA ALA A 157 9.27 25.28 1.77
C ALA A 157 8.28 24.32 1.11
N ARG A 158 8.35 23.02 1.42
CA ARG A 158 7.43 22.02 0.87
C ARG A 158 5.97 22.39 1.15
N ARG A 159 5.18 22.50 0.09
CA ARG A 159 3.72 22.73 0.15
C ARG A 159 3.01 21.77 -0.81
N THR A 160 1.83 21.32 -0.43
CA THR A 160 0.92 20.63 -1.35
C THR A 160 0.22 21.67 -2.21
N ALA A 161 0.42 21.61 -3.52
CA ALA A 161 -0.18 22.51 -4.49
C ALA A 161 -1.35 21.86 -5.24
N ARG A 162 -2.32 22.66 -5.62
CA ARG A 162 -3.46 22.26 -6.47
C ARG A 162 -3.69 23.23 -7.63
N GLU A 163 -2.67 23.98 -7.97
CA GLU A 163 -2.63 24.88 -9.14
C GLU A 163 -1.30 24.66 -9.86
N PHE A 164 -1.38 24.31 -11.14
CA PHE A 164 -0.23 24.05 -12.00
C PHE A 164 -0.43 24.77 -13.32
N THR A 165 0.67 25.04 -14.02
CA THR A 165 0.65 25.85 -15.25
C THR A 165 0.69 25.02 -16.54
N GLY A 166 0.95 23.73 -16.45
CA GLY A 166 1.15 22.86 -17.61
C GLY A 166 2.42 23.17 -18.43
N GLN A 167 3.31 24.03 -17.91
CA GLN A 167 4.56 24.35 -18.60
C GLN A 167 5.50 23.14 -18.60
N PRO A 168 6.21 22.91 -19.72
CA PRO A 168 7.14 21.79 -19.85
C PRO A 168 8.25 21.81 -18.79
N ILE A 169 8.56 20.62 -18.27
CA ILE A 169 9.69 20.40 -17.35
C ILE A 169 10.82 19.72 -18.12
N PRO A 170 12.07 20.16 -17.99
CA PRO A 170 13.22 19.50 -18.62
C PRO A 170 13.34 18.04 -18.19
N LEU A 171 13.66 17.15 -19.12
CA LEU A 171 13.82 15.70 -18.87
C LEU A 171 14.91 15.45 -17.80
N GLU A 172 15.98 16.23 -17.80
CA GLU A 172 17.06 16.16 -16.83
C GLU A 172 16.55 16.39 -15.40
N THR A 173 15.65 17.36 -15.21
CA THR A 173 15.05 17.63 -13.91
C THR A 173 14.20 16.45 -13.42
N VAL A 174 13.45 15.83 -14.32
CA VAL A 174 12.64 14.65 -13.99
C VAL A 174 13.54 13.45 -13.71
N ALA A 175 14.61 13.25 -14.48
CA ALA A 175 15.61 12.21 -14.27
C ALA A 175 16.24 12.31 -12.88
N ASP A 176 16.65 13.52 -12.48
CA ASP A 176 17.23 13.78 -11.15
C ASP A 176 16.24 13.42 -10.02
N ILE A 177 14.97 13.85 -10.15
CA ILE A 177 13.93 13.58 -9.15
C ILE A 177 13.63 12.07 -9.07
N LEU A 178 13.53 11.39 -10.22
CA LEU A 178 13.34 9.94 -10.27
C LEU A 178 14.51 9.21 -9.61
N HIS A 179 15.75 9.59 -9.92
CA HIS A 179 16.93 8.98 -9.32
C HIS A 179 16.98 9.22 -7.81
N ALA A 180 16.78 10.45 -7.36
CA ALA A 180 16.81 10.79 -5.94
C ALA A 180 15.74 10.08 -5.12
N THR A 181 14.57 9.81 -5.71
CA THR A 181 13.43 9.20 -5.00
C THR A 181 13.45 7.68 -5.13
N PHE A 182 13.66 7.16 -6.34
CA PHE A 182 13.43 5.76 -6.68
C PHE A 182 14.69 5.02 -7.14
N GLY A 183 15.77 5.74 -7.45
CA GLY A 183 16.99 5.18 -8.00
C GLY A 183 17.77 4.30 -7.00
N ALA A 184 18.63 3.45 -7.54
CA ALA A 184 19.57 2.63 -6.76
C ALA A 184 20.79 3.48 -6.34
N VAL A 185 20.55 4.48 -5.47
CA VAL A 185 21.53 5.54 -5.13
C VAL A 185 22.79 4.99 -4.45
N HIS A 186 22.69 3.88 -3.75
CA HIS A 186 23.79 3.21 -3.06
C HIS A 186 24.34 2.00 -3.84
N GLY A 187 23.97 1.89 -5.14
CA GLY A 187 24.30 0.72 -5.96
C GLY A 187 23.31 -0.43 -5.78
N ALA A 188 23.47 -1.43 -6.64
CA ALA A 188 22.70 -2.68 -6.56
C ALA A 188 23.34 -3.70 -5.63
N ASP A 189 24.66 -3.60 -5.40
CA ASP A 189 25.41 -4.54 -4.61
C ASP A 189 25.25 -4.29 -3.10
N ARG A 190 25.28 -5.35 -2.35
CA ARG A 190 25.09 -5.35 -0.90
C ARG A 190 26.23 -6.06 -0.17
N ASP A 191 27.49 -5.73 -0.55
CA ASP A 191 28.71 -6.30 0.02
C ASP A 191 28.75 -6.24 1.55
N ASP A 192 28.03 -5.26 2.14
CA ASP A 192 27.90 -5.06 3.58
C ASP A 192 27.20 -6.20 4.31
N ILE A 193 26.34 -6.96 3.62
CA ILE A 193 25.64 -8.13 4.19
C ILE A 193 26.04 -9.44 3.51
N GLU A 194 26.37 -9.41 2.23
CA GLU A 194 26.81 -10.58 1.46
C GLU A 194 28.13 -11.14 1.97
N GLY A 195 29.02 -10.28 2.48
CA GLY A 195 30.24 -10.68 3.16
C GLY A 195 30.04 -11.54 4.41
N TYR A 196 28.84 -11.55 4.99
CA TYR A 196 28.43 -12.42 6.09
C TYR A 196 27.61 -13.62 5.63
N GLY A 197 27.50 -13.88 4.32
CA GLY A 197 26.69 -14.96 3.76
C GLY A 197 25.19 -14.69 3.72
N ILE A 198 24.76 -13.45 3.96
CA ILE A 198 23.34 -13.07 3.92
C ILE A 198 23.01 -12.61 2.50
N GLN A 199 22.09 -13.32 1.84
CA GLN A 199 21.65 -12.97 0.50
C GLN A 199 20.84 -11.67 0.49
N SER A 200 21.18 -10.76 -0.44
CA SER A 200 20.42 -9.53 -0.70
C SER A 200 19.29 -9.81 -1.69
N TYR A 201 18.10 -9.26 -1.40
CA TYR A 201 16.91 -9.43 -2.25
C TYR A 201 16.40 -8.09 -2.83
N GLY A 202 17.23 -7.07 -2.82
CA GLY A 202 16.87 -5.75 -3.31
C GLY A 202 18.08 -4.84 -3.47
N TYR A 203 17.81 -3.60 -3.78
CA TYR A 203 18.80 -2.53 -3.89
C TYR A 203 18.48 -1.41 -2.88
N ARG A 204 19.39 -0.45 -2.70
CA ARG A 204 19.19 0.64 -1.73
C ARG A 204 18.74 1.93 -2.41
N ARG A 205 17.65 2.46 -1.91
CA ARG A 205 17.16 3.82 -2.19
C ARG A 205 17.53 4.78 -1.06
N THR A 206 17.26 6.06 -1.27
CA THR A 206 17.33 7.10 -0.23
C THR A 206 16.29 6.91 0.86
N SER A 207 15.16 6.28 0.54
CA SER A 207 14.10 5.94 1.50
C SER A 207 14.24 4.49 1.98
N PRO A 208 13.95 4.22 3.27
CA PRO A 208 13.94 2.85 3.79
C PRO A 208 12.82 2.03 3.17
N SER A 209 12.96 0.72 3.20
CA SER A 209 11.92 -0.23 2.79
C SER A 209 11.96 -1.47 3.68
N GLY A 210 10.80 -2.04 3.96
CA GLY A 210 10.67 -3.25 4.77
C GLY A 210 11.49 -4.39 4.20
N GLY A 211 12.46 -4.89 5.02
CA GLY A 211 13.39 -5.95 4.61
C GLY A 211 14.30 -5.62 3.43
N GLY A 212 14.40 -4.34 3.06
CA GLY A 212 15.19 -3.89 1.90
C GLY A 212 14.60 -4.28 0.55
N LEU A 213 13.35 -4.76 0.49
CA LEU A 213 12.74 -5.35 -0.70
C LEU A 213 12.47 -4.35 -1.83
N GLN A 214 12.27 -3.07 -1.50
CA GLN A 214 11.90 -2.03 -2.49
C GLN A 214 10.69 -2.46 -3.35
N VAL A 215 9.60 -2.84 -2.67
CA VAL A 215 8.40 -3.39 -3.31
C VAL A 215 7.60 -2.38 -4.12
N THR A 216 7.89 -1.10 -3.98
CA THR A 216 7.18 -0.02 -4.69
C THR A 216 7.87 0.30 -6.00
N GLU A 217 7.11 0.23 -7.09
CA GLU A 217 7.54 0.57 -8.44
C GLU A 217 6.84 1.83 -8.93
N PRO A 218 7.58 2.80 -9.51
CA PRO A 218 7.01 4.03 -10.02
C PRO A 218 6.62 3.92 -11.49
N TYR A 219 5.38 4.27 -11.80
CA TYR A 219 4.86 4.37 -13.16
C TYR A 219 4.63 5.85 -13.50
N LEU A 220 5.50 6.40 -14.35
CA LEU A 220 5.50 7.79 -14.76
C LEU A 220 4.48 8.03 -15.88
N VAL A 221 3.61 9.00 -15.69
CA VAL A 221 2.73 9.56 -16.72
C VAL A 221 3.34 10.88 -17.18
N ASN A 222 3.75 10.94 -18.44
CA ASN A 222 4.22 12.18 -19.04
C ASN A 222 3.05 13.04 -19.50
N LEU A 223 2.93 14.23 -18.95
CA LEU A 223 1.94 15.24 -19.31
C LEU A 223 2.58 16.42 -20.05
N ALA A 224 3.74 16.89 -19.56
CA ALA A 224 4.51 17.99 -20.14
C ALA A 224 6.00 17.88 -19.75
N ILE A 225 6.65 16.76 -20.08
CA ILE A 225 8.11 16.61 -19.97
C ILE A 225 8.73 16.90 -21.33
N ALA A 226 9.62 17.89 -21.40
CA ALA A 226 10.29 18.26 -22.64
C ALA A 226 11.22 17.14 -23.12
N GLY A 227 11.11 16.79 -24.41
CA GLY A 227 11.97 15.78 -25.02
C GLY A 227 11.56 14.32 -24.76
N LEU A 228 10.51 14.07 -23.98
CA LEU A 228 9.94 12.75 -23.76
C LEU A 228 8.59 12.65 -24.51
N PRO A 229 8.34 11.63 -25.36
CA PRO A 229 7.03 11.41 -25.94
C PRO A 229 5.93 11.25 -24.88
N THR A 230 4.70 11.63 -25.20
CA THR A 230 3.55 11.38 -24.31
C THR A 230 3.36 9.88 -24.08
N GLY A 231 2.85 9.52 -22.92
CA GLY A 231 2.61 8.11 -22.58
C GLY A 231 2.83 7.80 -21.12
N ILE A 232 2.76 6.51 -20.84
CA ILE A 232 3.01 5.94 -19.49
C ILE A 232 4.28 5.10 -19.56
N TYR A 233 5.11 5.23 -18.55
CA TYR A 233 6.41 4.59 -18.47
C TYR A 233 6.64 3.93 -17.11
N HIS A 234 7.20 2.73 -17.10
CA HIS A 234 7.77 2.14 -15.91
C HIS A 234 9.21 2.63 -15.73
N TYR A 235 9.56 3.14 -14.56
CA TYR A 235 10.92 3.58 -14.27
C TYR A 235 11.74 2.43 -13.68
N HIS A 236 12.81 2.05 -14.37
CA HIS A 236 13.74 1.03 -13.94
C HIS A 236 14.88 1.66 -13.12
N ALA A 237 14.88 1.41 -11.82
CA ALA A 237 15.73 2.11 -10.86
C ALA A 237 17.23 1.81 -11.01
N ILE A 238 17.59 0.57 -11.37
CA ILE A 238 18.99 0.14 -11.52
C ILE A 238 19.60 0.72 -12.80
N ASP A 239 18.88 0.60 -13.93
CA ASP A 239 19.36 1.08 -15.22
C ASP A 239 19.14 2.59 -15.45
N HIS A 240 18.43 3.26 -14.54
CA HIS A 240 18.03 4.65 -14.69
C HIS A 240 17.38 4.91 -16.05
N ALA A 241 16.34 4.14 -16.35
CA ALA A 241 15.69 4.11 -17.64
C ALA A 241 14.17 4.07 -17.52
N LEU A 242 13.49 4.46 -18.58
CA LEU A 242 12.03 4.39 -18.74
C LEU A 242 11.69 3.33 -19.78
N ALA A 243 10.89 2.35 -19.39
CA ALA A 243 10.25 1.40 -20.31
C ALA A 243 8.84 1.86 -20.63
N ARG A 244 8.51 2.06 -21.89
CA ARG A 244 7.19 2.55 -22.31
C ARG A 244 6.12 1.48 -22.17
N ILE A 245 5.10 1.74 -21.36
CA ILE A 245 3.96 0.83 -21.13
C ILE A 245 2.81 1.15 -22.08
N ALA A 246 2.51 2.43 -22.28
CA ALA A 246 1.46 2.88 -23.17
C ALA A 246 1.91 4.12 -23.96
N SER A 247 1.60 4.14 -25.26
CA SER A 247 1.98 5.22 -26.17
C SER A 247 1.02 6.39 -26.17
N GLU A 248 -0.21 6.15 -25.74
CA GLU A 248 -1.27 7.15 -25.76
C GLU A 248 -1.78 7.43 -24.35
N PHE A 249 -1.62 8.65 -23.92
CA PHE A 249 -2.22 9.18 -22.70
C PHE A 249 -2.44 10.68 -22.88
N ALA A 250 -3.70 11.09 -22.97
CA ALA A 250 -4.01 12.51 -23.03
C ALA A 250 -3.96 13.12 -21.62
N PRO A 251 -3.34 14.30 -21.42
CA PRO A 251 -3.33 14.97 -20.12
C PRO A 251 -4.73 15.12 -19.49
N ALA A 252 -5.76 15.35 -20.31
CA ALA A 252 -7.14 15.47 -19.87
C ALA A 252 -7.73 14.17 -19.25
N ASP A 253 -7.11 13.02 -19.46
CA ASP A 253 -7.55 11.75 -18.90
C ASP A 253 -7.15 11.57 -17.44
N LEU A 254 -6.14 12.31 -16.96
CA LEU A 254 -5.61 12.10 -15.62
C LEU A 254 -6.62 12.48 -14.52
N GLY A 255 -7.22 13.66 -14.61
CA GLY A 255 -8.18 14.14 -13.61
C GLY A 255 -9.38 13.21 -13.40
N PRO A 256 -10.03 12.69 -14.46
CA PRO A 256 -11.05 11.66 -14.35
C PRO A 256 -10.58 10.40 -13.60
N LEU A 257 -9.39 9.88 -13.90
CA LEU A 257 -8.81 8.74 -13.19
C LEU A 257 -8.58 9.02 -11.70
N LEU A 258 -8.32 10.27 -11.36
CA LEU A 258 -8.09 10.76 -10.00
C LEU A 258 -9.38 11.28 -9.34
N ALA A 259 -10.50 10.61 -9.56
CA ALA A 259 -11.81 10.92 -8.98
C ALA A 259 -12.23 12.38 -9.19
N GLY A 260 -11.99 12.93 -10.38
CA GLY A 260 -12.41 14.29 -10.76
C GLY A 260 -11.45 15.40 -10.34
N GLN A 261 -10.25 15.10 -9.88
CA GLN A 261 -9.24 16.11 -9.52
C GLN A 261 -8.58 16.70 -10.78
N ASN A 262 -9.38 17.41 -11.59
CA ASN A 262 -9.00 17.89 -12.95
C ASN A 262 -7.85 18.91 -12.94
N PHE A 263 -7.54 19.57 -11.84
CA PHE A 263 -6.33 20.41 -11.75
C PHE A 263 -5.04 19.63 -12.00
N ALA A 264 -5.06 18.30 -11.77
CA ALA A 264 -3.93 17.42 -12.05
C ALA A 264 -3.59 17.31 -13.55
N ASN A 265 -4.52 17.62 -14.45
CA ASN A 265 -4.27 17.67 -15.89
C ASN A 265 -3.20 18.69 -16.31
N GLN A 266 -2.91 19.66 -15.43
CA GLN A 266 -1.90 20.70 -15.63
C GLN A 266 -0.56 20.40 -14.95
N LEU A 267 -0.37 19.21 -14.39
CA LEU A 267 0.92 18.73 -13.92
C LEU A 267 1.93 18.62 -15.08
N GLY A 268 3.21 18.70 -14.78
CA GLY A 268 4.24 18.34 -15.74
C GLY A 268 4.35 16.83 -15.91
N PHE A 269 4.19 16.10 -14.80
CA PHE A 269 4.12 14.64 -14.76
C PHE A 269 3.41 14.16 -13.50
N ALA A 270 2.87 12.96 -13.58
CA ALA A 270 2.37 12.21 -12.42
C ALA A 270 3.10 10.86 -12.32
N ILE A 271 3.08 10.28 -11.14
CA ILE A 271 3.64 8.94 -10.89
C ILE A 271 2.63 8.16 -10.06
N PHE A 272 2.24 6.99 -10.55
CA PHE A 272 1.52 6.01 -9.75
C PHE A 272 2.53 5.15 -8.99
N LEU A 273 2.41 5.12 -7.67
CA LEU A 273 3.20 4.24 -6.81
C LEU A 273 2.47 2.91 -6.70
N VAL A 274 3.08 1.88 -7.28
CA VAL A 274 2.51 0.54 -7.37
C VAL A 274 3.31 -0.39 -6.49
N VAL A 275 2.63 -1.09 -5.57
CA VAL A 275 3.25 -2.10 -4.72
C VAL A 275 3.19 -3.46 -5.42
N ARG A 276 4.31 -4.16 -5.42
CA ARG A 276 4.42 -5.56 -5.78
C ARG A 276 4.17 -6.43 -4.55
N PHE A 277 2.95 -6.92 -4.42
CA PHE A 277 2.57 -7.77 -3.29
C PHE A 277 3.30 -9.11 -3.31
N ASP A 278 3.60 -9.66 -4.50
CA ASP A 278 4.32 -10.91 -4.67
C ASP A 278 5.71 -10.88 -4.02
N LYS A 279 6.45 -9.76 -4.12
CA LYS A 279 7.71 -9.56 -3.40
C LYS A 279 7.51 -9.48 -1.90
N MET A 280 6.41 -8.86 -1.44
CA MET A 280 6.17 -8.67 -0.03
C MET A 280 5.78 -9.98 0.64
N TRP A 281 4.77 -10.70 0.12
CA TRP A 281 4.32 -11.94 0.75
C TRP A 281 5.33 -13.10 0.60
N TRP A 282 6.20 -13.05 -0.42
CA TRP A 282 7.28 -14.01 -0.56
C TRP A 282 8.19 -14.02 0.68
N LYS A 283 8.60 -12.83 1.15
CA LYS A 283 9.47 -12.71 2.33
C LYS A 283 8.70 -12.68 3.65
N TYR A 284 7.53 -12.06 3.66
CA TYR A 284 6.70 -11.84 4.85
C TYR A 284 5.27 -12.36 4.63
N PRO A 285 5.05 -13.67 4.79
CA PRO A 285 3.76 -14.30 4.44
C PRO A 285 2.68 -14.07 5.51
N HIS A 286 2.56 -12.87 6.03
CA HIS A 286 1.55 -12.48 7.00
C HIS A 286 0.92 -11.13 6.66
N SER A 287 -0.35 -10.95 6.96
CA SER A 287 -1.15 -9.77 6.58
C SER A 287 -0.61 -8.44 7.10
N ARG A 288 0.18 -8.44 8.19
CA ARG A 288 0.85 -7.24 8.71
C ARG A 288 1.80 -6.60 7.69
N SER A 289 2.39 -7.39 6.80
CA SER A 289 3.29 -6.89 5.75
C SER A 289 2.64 -5.86 4.83
N TYR A 290 1.32 -5.90 4.68
CA TYR A 290 0.56 -4.88 3.96
C TYR A 290 0.71 -3.47 4.59
N ARG A 291 0.78 -3.38 5.93
CA ARG A 291 1.06 -2.10 6.62
C ARG A 291 2.44 -1.57 6.28
N ILE A 292 3.42 -2.47 6.16
CA ILE A 292 4.80 -2.09 5.81
C ILE A 292 4.84 -1.51 4.40
N ALA A 293 4.11 -2.12 3.45
CA ALA A 293 3.99 -1.58 2.10
C ALA A 293 3.41 -0.14 2.08
N LEU A 294 2.38 0.14 2.90
CA LEU A 294 1.84 1.49 3.04
C LEU A 294 2.84 2.49 3.64
N MET A 295 3.67 2.05 4.60
CA MET A 295 4.73 2.88 5.18
C MET A 295 5.82 3.19 4.13
N ASP A 296 6.24 2.20 3.33
CA ASP A 296 7.20 2.39 2.24
C ASP A 296 6.71 3.46 1.24
N ILE A 297 5.43 3.43 0.87
CA ILE A 297 4.79 4.45 0.03
C ILE A 297 4.91 5.85 0.66
N GLY A 298 4.62 5.96 1.95
CA GLY A 298 4.74 7.22 2.71
C GLY A 298 6.17 7.78 2.68
N HIS A 299 7.20 6.93 2.87
CA HIS A 299 8.60 7.32 2.79
C HIS A 299 8.97 7.86 1.40
N LEU A 300 8.60 7.13 0.34
CA LEU A 300 8.90 7.52 -1.04
C LEU A 300 8.19 8.81 -1.44
N SER A 301 6.92 8.96 -1.07
CA SER A 301 6.15 10.17 -1.39
C SER A 301 6.74 11.41 -0.72
N GLN A 302 7.17 11.33 0.53
CA GLN A 302 7.82 12.45 1.21
C GLN A 302 9.17 12.78 0.56
N THR A 303 9.99 11.79 0.22
CA THR A 303 11.25 11.99 -0.50
C THR A 303 11.02 12.70 -1.84
N PHE A 304 10.01 12.27 -2.60
CA PHE A 304 9.60 12.91 -3.84
C PHE A 304 9.25 14.40 -3.64
N HIS A 305 8.44 14.71 -2.64
CA HIS A 305 8.04 16.08 -2.37
C HIS A 305 9.23 16.98 -2.00
N LEU A 306 10.17 16.48 -1.22
CA LEU A 306 11.40 17.22 -0.87
C LEU A 306 12.30 17.42 -2.09
N ALA A 307 12.46 16.39 -2.93
CA ALA A 307 13.18 16.50 -4.19
C ALA A 307 12.55 17.55 -5.11
N CYS A 308 11.22 17.48 -5.35
CA CYS A 308 10.51 18.50 -6.14
C CYS A 308 10.71 19.91 -5.58
N THR A 309 10.67 20.08 -4.26
CA THR A 309 10.89 21.38 -3.60
C THR A 309 12.28 21.92 -3.89
N ALA A 310 13.31 21.07 -3.84
CA ALA A 310 14.69 21.46 -4.17
C ALA A 310 14.84 21.91 -5.64
N TYR A 311 14.03 21.32 -6.54
CA TYR A 311 13.97 21.72 -7.96
C TYR A 311 12.96 22.84 -8.24
N GLN A 312 12.39 23.46 -7.18
CA GLN A 312 11.42 24.56 -7.28
C GLN A 312 10.14 24.19 -8.04
N LEU A 313 9.79 22.91 -8.01
CA LEU A 313 8.53 22.42 -8.54
C LEU A 313 7.46 22.38 -7.45
N SER A 314 6.26 22.77 -7.81
CA SER A 314 5.05 22.51 -7.02
C SER A 314 4.72 21.03 -7.09
N SER A 315 4.35 20.43 -5.97
CA SER A 315 4.05 19.00 -5.89
C SER A 315 2.76 18.69 -5.14
N TRP A 316 2.19 17.53 -5.44
CA TRP A 316 0.91 17.10 -4.92
C TRP A 316 0.85 15.57 -4.83
N LEU A 317 -0.07 15.07 -4.00
CA LEU A 317 -0.37 13.64 -3.87
C LEU A 317 -1.85 13.42 -3.59
N THR A 318 -2.35 12.23 -3.95
CA THR A 318 -3.70 11.77 -3.59
C THR A 318 -3.79 10.26 -3.48
N GLY A 319 -4.64 9.79 -2.54
CA GLY A 319 -5.14 8.42 -2.48
C GLY A 319 -6.55 8.27 -3.10
N ALA A 320 -7.11 9.33 -3.68
CA ALA A 320 -8.43 9.30 -4.31
C ALA A 320 -8.27 9.08 -5.82
N PHE A 321 -8.50 7.86 -6.28
CA PHE A 321 -8.42 7.45 -7.69
C PHE A 321 -9.20 6.14 -7.92
N TYR A 322 -9.41 5.80 -9.18
CA TYR A 322 -10.05 4.54 -9.57
C TYR A 322 -9.00 3.45 -9.79
N ASP A 323 -8.79 2.62 -8.78
CA ASP A 323 -7.71 1.61 -8.70
C ASP A 323 -7.70 0.67 -9.89
N GLU A 324 -8.84 0.05 -10.19
CA GLU A 324 -8.98 -0.94 -11.27
C GLU A 324 -8.72 -0.33 -12.66
N GLU A 325 -9.20 0.91 -12.88
CA GLU A 325 -9.02 1.58 -14.16
C GLU A 325 -7.54 1.95 -14.39
N ILE A 326 -6.84 2.39 -13.33
CA ILE A 326 -5.41 2.65 -13.41
C ILE A 326 -4.64 1.34 -13.61
N ALA A 327 -4.94 0.30 -12.84
CA ALA A 327 -4.29 -1.01 -12.98
C ALA A 327 -4.44 -1.58 -14.39
N ARG A 328 -5.61 -1.43 -15.01
CA ARG A 328 -5.86 -1.83 -16.38
C ARG A 328 -5.01 -1.05 -17.39
N ARG A 329 -4.88 0.27 -17.25
CA ARG A 329 -4.04 1.13 -18.12
C ARG A 329 -2.56 0.83 -17.96
N LEU A 330 -2.13 0.39 -16.77
CA LEU A 330 -0.77 0.00 -16.49
C LEU A 330 -0.48 -1.48 -16.84
N ALA A 331 -1.47 -2.22 -17.34
CA ALA A 331 -1.40 -3.67 -17.61
C ALA A 331 -0.92 -4.50 -16.41
N LEU A 332 -1.39 -4.15 -15.21
CA LEU A 332 -1.03 -4.81 -13.97
C LEU A 332 -1.94 -6.01 -13.68
N ASP A 333 -1.37 -7.03 -13.08
CA ASP A 333 -2.12 -8.12 -12.44
C ASP A 333 -2.63 -7.63 -11.07
N PRO A 334 -3.95 -7.44 -10.88
CA PRO A 334 -4.50 -6.89 -9.64
C PRO A 334 -4.33 -7.81 -8.42
N HIS A 335 -4.00 -9.10 -8.64
CA HIS A 335 -3.72 -10.03 -7.56
C HIS A 335 -2.28 -9.92 -7.04
N ARG A 336 -1.37 -9.36 -7.84
CA ARG A 336 0.04 -9.22 -7.50
C ARG A 336 0.46 -7.77 -7.28
N HIS A 337 -0.30 -6.82 -7.80
CA HIS A 337 0.02 -5.41 -7.80
C HIS A 337 -1.11 -4.58 -7.21
N GLY A 338 -0.76 -3.54 -6.47
CA GLY A 338 -1.71 -2.53 -5.99
C GLY A 338 -1.23 -1.13 -6.28
N VAL A 339 -2.09 -0.34 -6.93
CA VAL A 339 -1.87 1.11 -7.03
C VAL A 339 -2.22 1.72 -5.69
N MET A 340 -1.25 2.34 -4.99
CA MET A 340 -1.44 2.75 -3.60
C MET A 340 -1.48 4.26 -3.41
N LEU A 341 -0.84 5.01 -4.31
CA LEU A 341 -0.77 6.47 -4.23
C LEU A 341 -0.49 7.05 -5.61
N ALA A 342 -1.10 8.17 -5.93
CA ALA A 342 -0.71 9.03 -7.03
C ALA A 342 0.03 10.25 -6.48
N ILE A 343 1.19 10.55 -7.05
CA ILE A 343 1.99 11.74 -6.76
C ILE A 343 2.24 12.48 -8.06
N GLY A 344 2.50 13.78 -8.00
CA GLY A 344 2.77 14.56 -9.21
C GLY A 344 3.47 15.87 -8.91
N ALA A 345 4.13 16.39 -9.96
CA ALA A 345 4.80 17.68 -9.89
C ALA A 345 4.60 18.48 -11.19
N GLY A 346 4.69 19.77 -11.04
CA GLY A 346 4.57 20.73 -12.14
C GLY A 346 5.07 22.10 -11.74
N THR A 347 5.18 23.00 -12.71
CA THR A 347 5.39 24.39 -12.45
C THR A 347 4.13 25.04 -11.87
N GLY A 348 4.28 25.93 -10.90
CA GLY A 348 3.16 26.60 -10.23
C GLY A 348 3.64 27.52 -9.12
N GLN A 349 2.71 28.23 -8.48
CA GLN A 349 3.02 29.16 -7.38
C GLN A 349 2.82 28.51 -5.99
N GLY A 350 2.66 27.21 -5.91
CA GLY A 350 2.48 26.50 -4.64
C GLY A 350 1.12 26.75 -3.97
N ARG A 351 0.10 27.20 -4.71
CA ARG A 351 -1.23 27.46 -4.16
C ARG A 351 -1.92 26.16 -3.76
N ALA A 352 -2.39 26.10 -2.51
CA ALA A 352 -3.06 24.93 -1.96
C ALA A 352 -4.50 24.75 -2.46
N ILE A 353 -5.12 25.82 -2.96
CA ILE A 353 -6.50 25.85 -3.44
C ILE A 353 -6.51 26.15 -4.93
N ASN A 354 -7.24 25.36 -5.70
CA ASN A 354 -7.40 25.59 -7.14
C ASN A 354 -8.56 26.57 -7.42
N GLN A 355 -8.60 27.09 -8.66
CA GLN A 355 -9.61 28.07 -9.06
C GLN A 355 -11.04 27.51 -8.93
N ALA A 356 -11.29 26.25 -9.24
CA ALA A 356 -12.62 25.65 -9.14
C ALA A 356 -13.18 25.67 -7.71
N ILE A 357 -12.33 25.55 -6.69
CA ILE A 357 -12.74 25.67 -5.28
C ILE A 357 -13.10 27.14 -4.97
N ILE A 358 -12.28 28.09 -5.47
CA ILE A 358 -12.53 29.53 -5.28
C ILE A 358 -13.86 29.91 -5.91
N ASP A 359 -14.12 29.46 -7.13
CA ASP A 359 -15.37 29.71 -7.86
C ASP A 359 -16.58 29.12 -7.13
N ALA A 360 -16.46 27.89 -6.63
CA ALA A 360 -17.52 27.23 -5.86
C ALA A 360 -17.83 27.92 -4.52
N LEU A 361 -16.82 28.52 -3.88
CA LEU A 361 -17.00 29.29 -2.65
C LEU A 361 -17.61 30.67 -2.93
N GLY A 362 -17.26 31.30 -4.04
CA GLY A 362 -17.78 32.59 -4.47
C GLY A 362 -19.21 32.52 -5.00
N ALA A 363 -19.72 31.35 -5.37
CA ALA A 363 -21.08 31.10 -5.82
C ALA A 363 -22.06 30.80 -4.67
N ARG A 364 -21.61 30.71 -3.42
CA ARG A 364 -22.41 30.55 -2.20
C ARG A 364 -22.66 31.88 -1.53
#